data_77ae944222b002b19ee5070d20c49317
#
_entry.id   77ae944222b002b19ee5070d20c49317
#
_cell.length_a   1.000
_cell.length_b   1.000
_cell.length_c   1.000
_cell.angle_alpha   90.00
_cell.angle_beta   90.00
_cell.angle_gamma   90.00
#
_symmetry.space_group_name_H-M   'P 1'
#
loop_
_entity.id
_entity.type
_entity.pdbx_description
1 polymer ?
#
loop_
_entity_poly.entity_id
_entity_poly.type
_entity_poly.pdbx_seq_one_letter_code
_entity_poly.pdbx_strand_id
1 'polypeptide(L)'
;MTILDTGFRWRSQPVFVLVAVGATLSLKDFLTFPVLAGQNGGGAFLLLYLLFLFTLGLPLLMAELMLGRLTRRDPVAGLRKLSEQYHASVYWKLVGLAAMLAAFLISASFSVIAGWSLAYAVKSGLGLFAQLTPEAAKLAFDGFTVDSERMALWHTLFLLVLVSICAQPLKAGVERINLILVPLMALLLAIGLILAVTSSSFEQSVRYLLYADFTAMDSRTPLLALQRAFYTLALGLGVMMAYGRYLPAGLSIGYTATLVIIVDLLFSILSGLSVNALMLSNGYQPGMDSQFAFHLMPVIFATYSQGSIFSALFFLLLTLAALTSSIALLEAPVTYLQRKLGMSRLKATVWLGCGIWLIGLGVILANSVWNGDGFSLALFFGDEAVRLVNNAGFHDVLIFVSSHLLQPFVALFICLLVAWTIPREVSYRELAFSRRYRFELWNYLVRYIIPVLMLVIILAGFGII
;
A
#
# COMPACT_ATOMS: atom_id res chain seq x y z
N MET A 1 -0.46 31.46 16.68
CA MET A 1 0.32 32.03 15.55
C MET A 1 1.07 30.87 14.91
N THR A 2 0.70 30.46 13.75
CA THR A 2 0.88 29.11 13.20
C THR A 2 1.96 29.12 12.12
N ILE A 3 3.16 28.84 12.53
CA ILE A 3 4.28 28.69 11.60
C ILE A 3 4.36 27.22 11.19
N LEU A 4 3.64 26.83 10.15
CA LEU A 4 3.91 25.58 9.40
C LEU A 4 3.31 25.68 7.97
N ASP A 5 3.27 26.86 7.37
CA ASP A 5 3.33 26.94 5.92
C ASP A 5 4.83 26.90 5.55
N THR A 6 5.35 25.70 5.35
CA THR A 6 6.77 25.48 5.06
C THR A 6 7.20 26.05 3.71
N GLY A 7 6.32 26.72 2.98
CA GLY A 7 6.58 27.22 1.61
C GLY A 7 6.89 26.08 0.62
N PHE A 8 6.95 24.83 1.09
CA PHE A 8 7.25 23.69 0.25
C PHE A 8 6.11 23.42 -0.73
N ARG A 9 6.48 23.20 -1.99
CA ARG A 9 5.62 22.69 -3.07
C ARG A 9 6.43 21.71 -3.89
N TRP A 10 5.77 20.70 -4.43
CA TRP A 10 6.42 19.79 -5.37
C TRP A 10 6.96 20.58 -6.56
N ARG A 11 8.19 20.29 -6.99
CA ARG A 11 8.89 21.04 -8.06
C ARG A 11 8.15 21.01 -9.40
N SER A 12 7.55 19.85 -9.71
CA SER A 12 6.84 19.63 -10.97
C SER A 12 5.86 18.48 -10.85
N GLN A 13 5.00 18.30 -11.84
CA GLN A 13 4.06 17.20 -11.90
C GLN A 13 4.74 15.82 -11.98
N PRO A 14 5.77 15.58 -12.83
CA PRO A 14 6.48 14.30 -12.84
C PRO A 14 7.11 13.95 -11.48
N VAL A 15 7.65 14.92 -10.77
CA VAL A 15 8.19 14.71 -9.42
C VAL A 15 7.09 14.25 -8.47
N PHE A 16 5.95 14.91 -8.49
CA PHE A 16 4.80 14.49 -7.66
C PHE A 16 4.33 13.08 -8.03
N VAL A 17 4.21 12.77 -9.34
CA VAL A 17 3.81 11.44 -9.81
C VAL A 17 4.76 10.37 -9.29
N LEU A 18 6.09 10.58 -9.38
CA LEU A 18 7.07 9.62 -8.85
C LEU A 18 6.91 9.42 -7.34
N VAL A 19 6.73 10.49 -6.58
CA VAL A 19 6.52 10.39 -5.12
C VAL A 19 5.20 9.68 -4.78
N ALA A 20 4.14 9.97 -5.51
CA ALA A 20 2.84 9.33 -5.32
C ALA A 20 2.86 7.85 -5.73
N VAL A 21 3.54 7.51 -6.82
CA VAL A 21 3.79 6.11 -7.23
C VAL A 21 4.59 5.36 -6.15
N GLY A 22 5.65 5.97 -5.59
CA GLY A 22 6.37 5.37 -4.48
C GLY A 22 5.50 5.12 -3.24
N ALA A 23 4.42 5.89 -3.07
CA ALA A 23 3.46 5.68 -1.98
C ALA A 23 2.46 4.55 -2.26
N THR A 24 2.11 4.31 -3.54
CA THR A 24 1.15 3.25 -3.92
C THR A 24 1.82 1.89 -4.09
N LEU A 25 3.04 1.86 -4.65
CA LEU A 25 3.77 0.61 -4.83
C LEU A 25 4.10 -0.05 -3.50
N SER A 26 3.64 -1.27 -3.32
CA SER A 26 3.83 -2.06 -2.10
C SER A 26 4.35 -3.47 -2.41
N LEU A 27 4.83 -4.17 -1.40
CA LEU A 27 5.21 -5.58 -1.53
C LEU A 27 4.13 -6.45 -2.20
N LYS A 28 2.85 -6.14 -1.93
CA LYS A 28 1.71 -6.89 -2.47
C LYS A 28 1.57 -6.75 -3.99
N ASP A 29 2.05 -5.64 -4.57
CA ASP A 29 2.01 -5.42 -6.03
C ASP A 29 2.99 -6.33 -6.77
N PHE A 30 4.08 -6.67 -6.11
CA PHE A 30 5.11 -7.55 -6.67
C PHE A 30 4.85 -9.03 -6.39
N LEU A 31 4.22 -9.39 -5.28
CA LEU A 31 4.12 -10.76 -4.81
C LEU A 31 2.71 -11.34 -4.91
N THR A 32 1.70 -10.59 -4.49
CA THR A 32 0.33 -11.10 -4.34
C THR A 32 -0.53 -10.82 -5.56
N PHE A 33 -0.43 -9.63 -6.15
CA PHE A 33 -1.28 -9.23 -7.28
C PHE A 33 -1.16 -10.16 -8.49
N PRO A 34 0.06 -10.52 -8.97
CA PRO A 34 0.20 -11.38 -10.14
C PRO A 34 -0.44 -12.74 -9.98
N VAL A 35 -0.29 -13.29 -8.78
CA VAL A 35 -0.84 -14.60 -8.43
C VAL A 35 -2.36 -14.54 -8.34
N LEU A 36 -2.88 -13.52 -7.64
CA LEU A 36 -4.32 -13.31 -7.51
C LEU A 36 -4.98 -13.14 -8.87
N ALA A 37 -4.36 -12.34 -9.77
CA ALA A 37 -4.87 -12.15 -11.12
C ALA A 37 -4.89 -13.46 -11.91
N GLY A 38 -3.78 -14.20 -11.94
CA GLY A 38 -3.69 -15.44 -12.70
C GLY A 38 -4.65 -16.53 -12.24
N GLN A 39 -4.82 -16.68 -10.93
CA GLN A 39 -5.73 -17.70 -10.36
C GLN A 39 -7.22 -17.39 -10.54
N ASN A 40 -7.57 -16.13 -10.80
CA ASN A 40 -8.94 -15.67 -10.97
C ASN A 40 -9.27 -15.32 -12.43
N GLY A 41 -8.66 -16.02 -13.39
CA GLY A 41 -8.96 -15.89 -14.82
C GLY A 41 -8.07 -14.88 -15.56
N GLY A 42 -6.90 -14.52 -15.00
CA GLY A 42 -5.89 -13.71 -15.68
C GLY A 42 -6.44 -12.38 -16.19
N GLY A 43 -6.53 -12.23 -17.52
CA GLY A 43 -7.06 -11.03 -18.16
C GLY A 43 -8.50 -10.71 -17.79
N ALA A 44 -9.35 -11.70 -17.47
CA ALA A 44 -10.71 -11.45 -17.01
C ALA A 44 -10.73 -10.74 -15.64
N PHE A 45 -9.89 -11.18 -14.72
CA PHE A 45 -9.67 -10.47 -13.45
C PHE A 45 -9.12 -9.06 -13.67
N LEU A 46 -8.13 -8.91 -14.58
CA LEU A 46 -7.56 -7.59 -14.88
C LEU A 46 -8.61 -6.62 -15.44
N LEU A 47 -9.55 -7.06 -16.25
CA LEU A 47 -10.64 -6.22 -16.75
C LEU A 47 -11.53 -5.72 -15.61
N LEU A 48 -11.91 -6.58 -14.65
CA LEU A 48 -12.65 -6.18 -13.46
C LEU A 48 -11.84 -5.24 -12.55
N TYR A 49 -10.57 -5.57 -12.36
CA TYR A 49 -9.66 -4.72 -11.59
C TYR A 49 -9.54 -3.33 -12.19
N LEU A 50 -9.35 -3.22 -13.52
CA LEU A 50 -9.33 -1.95 -14.22
C LEU A 50 -10.66 -1.19 -14.10
N LEU A 51 -11.79 -1.89 -14.23
CA LEU A 51 -13.09 -1.29 -14.02
C LEU A 51 -13.18 -0.63 -12.64
N PHE A 52 -12.84 -1.35 -11.57
CA PHE A 52 -12.87 -0.81 -10.21
C PHE A 52 -11.77 0.23 -9.95
N LEU A 53 -10.62 0.09 -10.56
CA LEU A 53 -9.54 1.07 -10.44
C LEU A 53 -9.95 2.44 -11.00
N PHE A 54 -10.71 2.47 -12.11
CA PHE A 54 -11.19 3.71 -12.71
C PHE A 54 -12.53 4.19 -12.15
N THR A 55 -13.40 3.32 -11.65
CA THR A 55 -14.71 3.71 -11.09
C THR A 55 -14.65 4.03 -9.60
N LEU A 56 -13.75 3.40 -8.84
CA LEU A 56 -13.54 3.64 -7.41
C LEU A 56 -12.20 4.32 -7.14
N GLY A 57 -11.10 3.71 -7.58
CA GLY A 57 -9.74 4.14 -7.25
C GLY A 57 -9.44 5.55 -7.70
N LEU A 58 -9.61 5.84 -9.00
CA LEU A 58 -9.32 7.17 -9.58
C LEU A 58 -10.15 8.29 -8.95
N PRO A 59 -11.49 8.19 -8.84
CA PRO A 59 -12.27 9.28 -8.27
C PRO A 59 -11.99 9.53 -6.79
N LEU A 60 -11.72 8.48 -6.02
CA LEU A 60 -11.39 8.60 -4.60
C LEU A 60 -9.98 9.16 -4.40
N LEU A 61 -8.99 8.76 -5.22
CA LEU A 61 -7.66 9.36 -5.24
C LEU A 61 -7.72 10.87 -5.54
N MET A 62 -8.53 11.25 -6.53
CA MET A 62 -8.76 12.65 -6.85
C MET A 62 -9.41 13.41 -5.68
N ALA A 63 -10.36 12.80 -4.96
CA ALA A 63 -11.00 13.39 -3.80
C ALA A 63 -10.00 13.65 -2.67
N GLU A 64 -9.14 12.69 -2.33
CA GLU A 64 -8.12 12.86 -1.29
C GLU A 64 -7.08 13.93 -1.66
N LEU A 65 -6.57 13.91 -2.89
CA LEU A 65 -5.64 14.93 -3.39
C LEU A 65 -6.28 16.33 -3.35
N MET A 66 -7.55 16.43 -3.76
CA MET A 66 -8.33 17.67 -3.70
C MET A 66 -8.45 18.18 -2.27
N LEU A 67 -8.83 17.33 -1.32
CA LEU A 67 -8.95 17.71 0.08
C LEU A 67 -7.62 18.23 0.64
N GLY A 68 -6.53 17.53 0.35
CA GLY A 68 -5.18 17.97 0.73
C GLY A 68 -4.83 19.34 0.16
N ARG A 69 -5.03 19.54 -1.14
CA ARG A 69 -4.72 20.80 -1.85
C ARG A 69 -5.61 21.95 -1.38
N LEU A 70 -6.89 21.72 -1.18
CA LEU A 70 -7.86 22.71 -0.75
C LEU A 70 -7.58 23.21 0.68
N THR A 71 -7.18 22.33 1.56
CA THR A 71 -6.98 22.67 2.97
C THR A 71 -5.58 23.18 3.29
N ARG A 72 -4.56 22.68 2.58
CA ARG A 72 -3.13 22.92 2.85
C ARG A 72 -2.70 22.53 4.27
N ARG A 73 -3.40 21.58 4.89
CA ARG A 73 -3.17 21.13 6.27
C ARG A 73 -3.03 19.61 6.32
N ASP A 74 -2.58 19.10 7.47
CA ASP A 74 -2.66 17.65 7.75
C ASP A 74 -4.12 17.17 7.75
N PRO A 75 -4.38 15.85 7.59
CA PRO A 75 -5.74 15.35 7.44
C PRO A 75 -6.70 15.78 8.56
N VAL A 76 -6.26 15.80 9.82
CA VAL A 76 -7.12 16.19 10.97
C VAL A 76 -7.51 17.66 10.92
N ALA A 77 -6.50 18.52 10.75
CA ALA A 77 -6.76 19.98 10.70
C ALA A 77 -7.46 20.36 9.39
N GLY A 78 -7.20 19.64 8.30
CA GLY A 78 -7.85 19.85 7.02
C GLY A 78 -9.34 19.56 7.09
N LEU A 79 -9.71 18.38 7.56
CA LEU A 79 -11.12 17.98 7.68
C LEU A 79 -11.86 18.83 8.69
N ARG A 80 -11.22 19.21 9.83
CA ARG A 80 -11.78 20.15 10.78
C ARG A 80 -12.05 21.52 10.13
N LYS A 81 -11.08 22.07 9.39
CA LYS A 81 -11.23 23.37 8.70
C LYS A 81 -12.43 23.35 7.73
N LEU A 82 -12.58 22.28 6.95
CA LEU A 82 -13.69 22.14 6.00
C LEU A 82 -15.02 22.01 6.73
N SER A 83 -15.08 21.25 7.82
CA SER A 83 -16.32 21.12 8.59
C SER A 83 -16.75 22.45 9.21
N GLU A 84 -15.82 23.23 9.74
CA GLU A 84 -16.10 24.59 10.24
C GLU A 84 -16.54 25.53 9.12
N GLN A 85 -15.87 25.50 7.95
CA GLN A 85 -16.16 26.37 6.80
C GLN A 85 -17.52 26.12 6.16
N TYR A 86 -17.98 24.85 6.14
CA TYR A 86 -19.25 24.45 5.52
C TYR A 86 -20.32 24.06 6.54
N HIS A 87 -20.20 24.55 7.79
CA HIS A 87 -21.18 24.33 8.87
C HIS A 87 -21.53 22.84 9.10
N ALA A 88 -20.55 21.95 8.92
CA ALA A 88 -20.68 20.53 9.18
C ALA A 88 -20.22 20.17 10.59
N SER A 89 -20.45 18.94 11.00
CA SER A 89 -20.07 18.43 12.32
C SER A 89 -18.56 18.51 12.60
N VAL A 90 -18.17 18.97 13.77
CA VAL A 90 -16.78 19.00 14.25
C VAL A 90 -16.17 17.60 14.34
N TYR A 91 -16.99 16.56 14.39
CA TYR A 91 -16.54 15.17 14.45
C TYR A 91 -15.82 14.68 13.18
N TRP A 92 -15.90 15.40 12.05
CA TRP A 92 -15.10 15.09 10.84
C TRP A 92 -13.60 15.03 11.10
N LYS A 93 -13.09 15.72 12.12
CA LYS A 93 -11.69 15.58 12.56
C LYS A 93 -11.31 14.14 12.95
N LEU A 94 -12.29 13.33 13.43
CA LEU A 94 -12.06 11.94 13.83
C LEU A 94 -11.75 11.05 12.62
N VAL A 95 -12.30 11.38 11.45
CA VAL A 95 -11.96 10.67 10.19
C VAL A 95 -10.48 10.86 9.86
N GLY A 96 -9.94 12.08 10.04
CA GLY A 96 -8.51 12.32 9.88
C GLY A 96 -7.64 11.58 10.92
N LEU A 97 -8.11 11.49 12.17
CA LEU A 97 -7.43 10.70 13.21
C LEU A 97 -7.45 9.22 12.88
N ALA A 98 -8.59 8.68 12.44
CA ALA A 98 -8.73 7.28 12.02
C ALA A 98 -7.81 6.95 10.83
N ALA A 99 -7.70 7.85 9.84
CA ALA A 99 -6.79 7.70 8.72
C ALA A 99 -5.33 7.57 9.17
N MET A 100 -4.89 8.47 10.07
CA MET A 100 -3.51 8.44 10.60
C MET A 100 -3.27 7.22 11.50
N LEU A 101 -4.27 6.80 12.29
CA LEU A 101 -4.16 5.60 13.11
C LEU A 101 -4.03 4.36 12.22
N ALA A 102 -4.85 4.24 11.17
CA ALA A 102 -4.74 3.16 10.20
C ALA A 102 -3.35 3.12 9.55
N ALA A 103 -2.85 4.26 9.06
CA ALA A 103 -1.51 4.37 8.48
C ALA A 103 -0.40 3.96 9.47
N PHE A 104 -0.51 4.36 10.72
CA PHE A 104 0.43 4.02 11.79
C PHE A 104 0.43 2.50 12.10
N LEU A 105 -0.75 1.89 12.25
CA LEU A 105 -0.89 0.46 12.51
C LEU A 105 -0.41 -0.40 11.33
N ILE A 106 -0.74 0.00 10.10
CA ILE A 106 -0.24 -0.66 8.88
C ILE A 106 1.29 -0.56 8.82
N SER A 107 1.87 0.61 9.14
CA SER A 107 3.32 0.79 9.17
C SER A 107 4.02 -0.17 10.14
N ALA A 108 3.40 -0.47 11.29
CA ALA A 108 3.96 -1.37 12.29
C ALA A 108 4.02 -2.82 11.78
N SER A 109 2.93 -3.35 11.22
CA SER A 109 2.92 -4.69 10.63
C SER A 109 3.83 -4.77 9.40
N PHE A 110 3.78 -3.76 8.55
CA PHE A 110 4.48 -3.73 7.27
C PHE A 110 6.00 -3.64 7.45
N SER A 111 6.49 -2.93 8.48
CA SER A 111 7.92 -2.77 8.77
C SER A 111 8.60 -4.08 9.17
N VAL A 112 7.87 -5.03 9.74
CA VAL A 112 8.40 -6.37 10.05
C VAL A 112 8.66 -7.16 8.77
N ILE A 113 7.68 -7.19 7.84
CA ILE A 113 7.82 -7.85 6.54
C ILE A 113 8.89 -7.16 5.67
N ALA A 114 9.00 -5.85 5.76
CA ALA A 114 10.06 -5.08 5.13
C ALA A 114 11.44 -5.46 5.67
N GLY A 115 11.55 -5.72 6.98
CA GLY A 115 12.74 -6.26 7.60
C GLY A 115 13.13 -7.64 7.05
N TRP A 116 12.15 -8.51 6.74
CA TRP A 116 12.43 -9.80 6.08
C TRP A 116 13.03 -9.58 4.69
N SER A 117 12.46 -8.68 3.90
CA SER A 117 12.98 -8.37 2.56
C SER A 117 14.42 -7.85 2.63
N LEU A 118 14.72 -6.97 3.59
CA LEU A 118 16.08 -6.45 3.82
C LEU A 118 17.03 -7.57 4.23
N ALA A 119 16.62 -8.45 5.15
CA ALA A 119 17.40 -9.62 5.56
C ALA A 119 17.77 -10.52 4.38
N TYR A 120 16.78 -10.79 3.53
CA TYR A 120 16.94 -11.66 2.37
C TYR A 120 17.80 -10.99 1.29
N ALA A 121 17.70 -9.69 1.08
CA ALA A 121 18.59 -8.95 0.17
C ALA A 121 20.07 -9.11 0.59
N VAL A 122 20.36 -8.92 1.89
CA VAL A 122 21.73 -9.06 2.42
C VAL A 122 22.20 -10.51 2.38
N LYS A 123 21.39 -11.47 2.85
CA LYS A 123 21.73 -12.90 2.85
C LYS A 123 21.99 -13.42 1.43
N SER A 124 21.18 -13.01 0.46
CA SER A 124 21.37 -13.34 -0.96
C SER A 124 22.69 -12.77 -1.48
N GLY A 125 22.98 -11.49 -1.19
CA GLY A 125 24.23 -10.84 -1.60
C GLY A 125 25.49 -11.51 -1.01
N LEU A 126 25.37 -12.11 0.17
CA LEU A 126 26.43 -12.90 0.80
C LEU A 126 26.51 -14.35 0.27
N GLY A 127 25.65 -14.73 -0.68
CA GLY A 127 25.64 -16.08 -1.27
C GLY A 127 25.09 -17.18 -0.37
N LEU A 128 24.41 -16.84 0.75
CA LEU A 128 23.93 -17.82 1.71
C LEU A 128 22.82 -18.72 1.17
N PHE A 129 22.24 -18.39 0.01
CA PHE A 129 21.19 -19.15 -0.65
C PHE A 129 21.64 -19.86 -1.94
N ALA A 130 22.93 -19.91 -2.22
CA ALA A 130 23.47 -20.37 -3.51
C ALA A 130 23.16 -21.86 -3.85
N GLN A 131 22.87 -22.69 -2.86
CA GLN A 131 22.64 -24.13 -3.05
C GLN A 131 21.47 -24.67 -2.20
N LEU A 132 20.45 -23.84 -1.93
CA LEU A 132 19.31 -24.27 -1.13
C LEU A 132 18.37 -25.15 -1.96
N THR A 133 18.00 -26.30 -1.38
CA THR A 133 16.83 -27.06 -1.86
C THR A 133 15.54 -26.36 -1.41
N PRO A 134 14.38 -26.64 -2.04
CA PRO A 134 13.10 -26.06 -1.64
C PRO A 134 12.76 -26.32 -0.17
N GLU A 135 13.05 -27.52 0.33
CA GLU A 135 12.83 -27.92 1.73
C GLU A 135 13.73 -27.14 2.68
N ALA A 136 15.03 -27.00 2.32
CA ALA A 136 15.98 -26.23 3.12
C ALA A 136 15.64 -24.73 3.12
N ALA A 137 15.15 -24.18 2.02
CA ALA A 137 14.70 -22.79 1.94
C ALA A 137 13.48 -22.54 2.84
N LYS A 138 12.51 -23.46 2.82
CA LYS A 138 11.35 -23.41 3.72
C LYS A 138 11.78 -23.45 5.19
N LEU A 139 12.61 -24.45 5.57
CA LEU A 139 13.13 -24.55 6.93
C LEU A 139 13.95 -23.32 7.36
N ALA A 140 14.71 -22.73 6.44
CA ALA A 140 15.48 -21.50 6.70
C ALA A 140 14.58 -20.29 6.96
N PHE A 141 13.44 -20.20 6.26
CA PHE A 141 12.46 -19.13 6.49
C PHE A 141 11.64 -19.38 7.76
N ASP A 142 11.14 -20.59 7.96
CA ASP A 142 10.39 -20.95 9.17
C ASP A 142 11.25 -20.74 10.42
N GLY A 143 12.52 -21.16 10.38
CA GLY A 143 13.49 -20.90 11.46
C GLY A 143 13.81 -19.42 11.66
N PHE A 144 13.76 -18.61 10.58
CA PHE A 144 13.95 -17.16 10.67
C PHE A 144 12.73 -16.48 11.29
N THR A 145 11.51 -16.88 10.97
CA THR A 145 10.27 -16.27 11.47
C THR A 145 9.95 -16.66 12.92
N VAL A 146 10.51 -17.75 13.44
CA VAL A 146 10.40 -18.14 14.85
C VAL A 146 11.47 -17.47 15.72
N ASP A 147 12.60 -17.06 15.13
CA ASP A 147 13.69 -16.37 15.84
C ASP A 147 13.38 -14.89 16.04
N SER A 148 12.82 -14.57 17.21
CA SER A 148 12.41 -13.19 17.56
C SER A 148 13.56 -12.19 17.59
N GLU A 149 14.77 -12.63 17.97
CA GLU A 149 15.94 -11.72 18.05
C GLU A 149 16.41 -11.32 16.64
N ARG A 150 16.51 -12.27 15.72
CA ARG A 150 16.86 -11.98 14.32
C ARG A 150 15.81 -11.14 13.62
N MET A 151 14.53 -11.45 13.84
CA MET A 151 13.45 -10.63 13.30
C MET A 151 13.49 -9.20 13.85
N ALA A 152 13.68 -9.03 15.17
CA ALA A 152 13.80 -7.72 15.80
C ALA A 152 15.00 -6.92 15.28
N LEU A 153 16.13 -7.56 15.03
CA LEU A 153 17.31 -6.92 14.45
C LEU A 153 16.99 -6.31 13.08
N TRP A 154 16.43 -7.10 12.15
CA TRP A 154 16.15 -6.62 10.78
C TRP A 154 15.02 -5.59 10.74
N HIS A 155 14.00 -5.76 11.58
CA HIS A 155 12.97 -4.77 11.79
C HIS A 155 13.54 -3.44 12.28
N THR A 156 14.45 -3.48 13.26
CA THR A 156 15.12 -2.29 13.78
C THR A 156 15.98 -1.61 12.72
N LEU A 157 16.77 -2.37 11.96
CA LEU A 157 17.59 -1.83 10.88
C LEU A 157 16.75 -1.14 9.80
N PHE A 158 15.63 -1.76 9.38
CA PHE A 158 14.71 -1.13 8.45
C PHE A 158 14.12 0.17 9.00
N LEU A 159 13.68 0.18 10.27
CA LEU A 159 13.13 1.37 10.90
C LEU A 159 14.17 2.49 11.07
N LEU A 160 15.43 2.17 11.36
CA LEU A 160 16.49 3.17 11.43
C LEU A 160 16.68 3.89 10.09
N VAL A 161 16.64 3.14 8.97
CA VAL A 161 16.68 3.73 7.63
C VAL A 161 15.44 4.60 7.39
N LEU A 162 14.25 4.09 7.66
CA LEU A 162 12.98 4.80 7.49
C LEU A 162 12.95 6.11 8.28
N VAL A 163 13.26 6.05 9.59
CA VAL A 163 13.27 7.21 10.50
C VAL A 163 14.31 8.23 10.04
N SER A 164 15.51 7.80 9.64
CA SER A 164 16.56 8.71 9.17
C SER A 164 16.14 9.51 7.92
N ILE A 165 15.39 8.88 7.00
CA ILE A 165 14.85 9.55 5.81
C ILE A 165 13.70 10.49 6.19
N CYS A 166 12.73 10.02 6.96
CA CYS A 166 11.53 10.77 7.32
C CYS A 166 11.84 11.96 8.25
N ALA A 167 12.92 11.90 9.02
CA ALA A 167 13.38 13.00 9.86
C ALA A 167 13.93 14.19 9.07
N GLN A 168 14.35 13.97 7.83
CA GLN A 168 14.85 15.03 6.94
C GLN A 168 13.69 15.96 6.49
N PRO A 169 13.99 17.23 6.13
CA PRO A 169 12.99 18.09 5.48
C PRO A 169 12.40 17.40 4.23
N LEU A 170 11.12 17.65 3.93
CA LEU A 170 10.40 17.03 2.81
C LEU A 170 11.17 16.99 1.48
N LYS A 171 11.84 18.10 1.14
CA LYS A 171 12.63 18.21 -0.09
C LYS A 171 13.84 17.28 -0.10
N ALA A 172 14.54 17.14 1.02
CA ALA A 172 15.74 16.33 1.13
C ALA A 172 15.43 14.85 1.42
N GLY A 173 14.43 14.59 2.25
CA GLY A 173 13.97 13.25 2.60
C GLY A 173 13.00 12.68 1.56
N VAL A 174 11.73 13.07 1.64
CA VAL A 174 10.65 12.42 0.86
C VAL A 174 10.84 12.64 -0.65
N GLU A 175 11.01 13.90 -1.10
CA GLU A 175 11.10 14.19 -2.54
C GLU A 175 12.36 13.60 -3.16
N ARG A 176 13.54 13.95 -2.63
CA ARG A 176 14.82 13.54 -3.21
C ARG A 176 15.01 12.02 -3.19
N ILE A 177 14.61 11.37 -2.10
CA ILE A 177 14.76 9.92 -1.96
C ILE A 177 13.87 9.19 -2.94
N ASN A 178 12.59 9.58 -3.09
CA ASN A 178 11.70 8.95 -4.08
C ASN A 178 12.17 9.17 -5.52
N LEU A 179 12.78 10.32 -5.84
CA LEU A 179 13.37 10.57 -7.15
C LEU A 179 14.54 9.63 -7.48
N ILE A 180 15.15 9.01 -6.48
CA ILE A 180 16.21 8.00 -6.65
C ILE A 180 15.62 6.59 -6.60
N LEU A 181 14.81 6.30 -5.57
CA LEU A 181 14.32 4.95 -5.31
C LEU A 181 13.35 4.45 -6.38
N VAL A 182 12.41 5.28 -6.85
CA VAL A 182 11.41 4.82 -7.83
C VAL A 182 12.03 4.50 -9.20
N PRO A 183 12.93 5.33 -9.78
CA PRO A 183 13.68 4.93 -10.97
C PRO A 183 14.60 3.72 -10.76
N LEU A 184 15.20 3.58 -9.57
CA LEU A 184 15.99 2.40 -9.24
C LEU A 184 15.11 1.14 -9.20
N MET A 185 13.92 1.21 -8.62
CA MET A 185 12.94 0.11 -8.65
C MET A 185 12.55 -0.25 -10.09
N ALA A 186 12.33 0.75 -10.96
CA ALA A 186 12.07 0.50 -12.38
C ALA A 186 13.22 -0.21 -13.07
N LEU A 187 14.48 0.17 -12.78
CA LEU A 187 15.67 -0.50 -13.29
C LEU A 187 15.76 -1.96 -12.80
N LEU A 188 15.56 -2.19 -11.50
CA LEU A 188 15.60 -3.53 -10.92
C LEU A 188 14.49 -4.43 -11.50
N LEU A 189 13.29 -3.87 -11.70
CA LEU A 189 12.20 -4.57 -12.35
C LEU A 189 12.51 -4.89 -13.81
N ALA A 190 13.14 -3.97 -14.54
CA ALA A 190 13.59 -4.20 -15.92
C ALA A 190 14.63 -5.34 -16.01
N ILE A 191 15.56 -5.43 -15.05
CA ILE A 191 16.51 -6.56 -14.96
C ILE A 191 15.73 -7.88 -14.74
N GLY A 192 14.79 -7.92 -13.80
CA GLY A 192 13.94 -9.09 -13.58
C GLY A 192 13.11 -9.48 -14.81
N LEU A 193 12.59 -8.49 -15.54
CA LEU A 193 11.85 -8.72 -16.79
C LEU A 193 12.75 -9.27 -17.92
N ILE A 194 13.98 -8.80 -18.05
CA ILE A 194 14.95 -9.34 -19.02
C ILE A 194 15.22 -10.82 -18.73
N LEU A 195 15.44 -11.18 -17.47
CA LEU A 195 15.59 -12.59 -17.08
C LEU A 195 14.36 -13.42 -17.40
N ALA A 196 13.16 -12.86 -17.17
CA ALA A 196 11.90 -13.50 -17.45
C ALA A 196 11.69 -13.73 -18.96
N VAL A 197 11.98 -12.73 -19.79
CA VAL A 197 11.84 -12.82 -21.26
C VAL A 197 12.80 -13.86 -21.85
N THR A 198 13.99 -14.03 -21.27
CA THR A 198 14.94 -15.07 -21.68
C THR A 198 14.62 -16.46 -21.14
N SER A 199 13.63 -16.60 -20.26
CA SER A 199 13.21 -17.90 -19.71
C SER A 199 12.31 -18.67 -20.70
N SER A 200 12.28 -20.00 -20.57
CA SER A 200 11.48 -20.87 -21.44
C SER A 200 9.97 -20.70 -21.29
N SER A 201 9.51 -20.09 -20.20
CA SER A 201 8.08 -20.01 -19.84
C SER A 201 7.51 -18.59 -19.88
N PHE A 202 8.18 -17.66 -20.55
CA PHE A 202 7.66 -16.28 -20.64
C PHE A 202 6.30 -16.20 -21.33
N GLU A 203 6.12 -16.92 -22.44
CA GLU A 203 4.83 -16.96 -23.13
C GLU A 203 3.72 -17.54 -22.24
N GLN A 204 4.05 -18.58 -21.46
CA GLN A 204 3.11 -19.14 -20.49
C GLN A 204 2.75 -18.12 -19.40
N SER A 205 3.70 -17.32 -18.93
CA SER A 205 3.44 -16.23 -17.98
C SER A 205 2.53 -15.16 -18.56
N VAL A 206 2.74 -14.78 -19.83
CA VAL A 206 1.87 -13.85 -20.55
C VAL A 206 0.46 -14.41 -20.63
N ARG A 207 0.31 -15.68 -21.01
CA ARG A 207 -1.00 -16.36 -21.03
C ARG A 207 -1.64 -16.38 -19.65
N TYR A 208 -0.91 -16.80 -18.63
CA TYR A 208 -1.41 -16.92 -17.24
C TYR A 208 -1.93 -15.60 -16.70
N LEU A 209 -1.29 -14.47 -17.03
CA LEU A 209 -1.64 -13.16 -16.49
C LEU A 209 -2.62 -12.38 -17.39
N LEU A 210 -2.50 -12.48 -18.73
CA LEU A 210 -3.19 -11.59 -19.64
C LEU A 210 -4.29 -12.28 -20.48
N TYR A 211 -4.29 -13.61 -20.60
CA TYR A 211 -5.40 -14.30 -21.25
C TYR A 211 -6.66 -14.21 -20.42
N ALA A 212 -7.75 -13.75 -21.04
CA ALA A 212 -9.02 -13.56 -20.33
C ALA A 212 -9.83 -14.85 -20.30
N ASP A 213 -9.73 -15.57 -19.20
CA ASP A 213 -10.53 -16.76 -18.93
C ASP A 213 -11.70 -16.43 -17.99
N PHE A 214 -12.86 -16.19 -18.57
CA PHE A 214 -14.07 -15.92 -17.79
C PHE A 214 -14.64 -17.17 -17.11
N THR A 215 -14.21 -18.37 -17.50
CA THR A 215 -14.68 -19.63 -16.90
C THR A 215 -13.96 -19.96 -15.58
N ALA A 216 -12.78 -19.42 -15.39
CA ALA A 216 -12.02 -19.56 -14.15
C ALA A 216 -12.45 -18.56 -13.06
N MET A 217 -13.37 -17.63 -13.37
CA MET A 217 -13.90 -16.69 -12.39
C MET A 217 -14.96 -17.36 -11.52
N ASP A 218 -14.87 -17.11 -10.21
CA ASP A 218 -15.89 -17.51 -9.25
C ASP A 218 -16.70 -16.31 -8.73
N SER A 219 -17.68 -16.55 -7.84
CA SER A 219 -18.51 -15.50 -7.25
C SER A 219 -17.73 -14.51 -6.39
N ARG A 220 -16.54 -14.86 -5.91
CA ARG A 220 -15.67 -14.00 -5.08
C ARG A 220 -14.72 -13.13 -5.93
N THR A 221 -14.47 -13.51 -7.18
CA THR A 221 -13.55 -12.79 -8.08
C THR A 221 -13.86 -11.29 -8.19
N PRO A 222 -15.13 -10.83 -8.37
CA PRO A 222 -15.43 -9.39 -8.42
C PRO A 222 -15.10 -8.67 -7.10
N LEU A 223 -15.34 -9.31 -5.96
CA LEU A 223 -15.01 -8.76 -4.65
C LEU A 223 -13.50 -8.64 -4.46
N LEU A 224 -12.73 -9.66 -4.83
CA LEU A 224 -11.26 -9.62 -4.80
C LEU A 224 -10.68 -8.52 -5.69
N ALA A 225 -11.22 -8.33 -6.89
CA ALA A 225 -10.82 -7.27 -7.80
C ALA A 225 -11.15 -5.88 -7.24
N LEU A 226 -12.33 -5.72 -6.61
CA LEU A 226 -12.76 -4.49 -5.95
C LEU A 226 -11.84 -4.13 -4.76
N GLN A 227 -11.60 -5.10 -3.87
CA GLN A 227 -10.72 -4.93 -2.73
C GLN A 227 -9.30 -4.57 -3.19
N ARG A 228 -8.80 -5.27 -4.22
CA ARG A 228 -7.48 -4.99 -4.77
C ARG A 228 -7.38 -3.56 -5.32
N ALA A 229 -8.37 -3.08 -6.07
CA ALA A 229 -8.41 -1.73 -6.61
C ALA A 229 -8.45 -0.64 -5.52
N PHE A 230 -9.05 -0.95 -4.38
CA PHE A 230 -9.08 -0.05 -3.23
C PHE A 230 -7.74 0.00 -2.50
N TYR A 231 -7.15 -1.15 -2.17
CA TYR A 231 -5.96 -1.21 -1.32
C TYR A 231 -4.68 -0.79 -2.03
N THR A 232 -4.57 -0.95 -3.37
CA THR A 232 -3.35 -0.65 -4.12
C THR A 232 -2.96 0.83 -4.07
N LEU A 233 -3.92 1.75 -3.98
CA LEU A 233 -3.67 3.20 -4.06
C LEU A 233 -3.47 3.88 -2.70
N ALA A 234 -3.30 3.13 -1.61
CA ALA A 234 -3.16 3.63 -0.24
C ALA A 234 -4.26 4.63 0.17
N LEU A 235 -5.50 4.42 -0.33
CA LEU A 235 -6.67 5.26 -0.06
C LEU A 235 -7.19 5.04 1.36
N GLY A 236 -7.82 6.05 1.95
CA GLY A 236 -8.33 5.97 3.33
C GLY A 236 -7.26 6.05 4.43
N LEU A 237 -6.00 6.29 4.08
CA LEU A 237 -4.87 6.38 5.01
C LEU A 237 -4.38 7.82 5.26
N GLY A 238 -5.01 8.80 4.62
CA GLY A 238 -4.61 10.20 4.69
C GLY A 238 -3.29 10.51 3.97
N VAL A 239 -2.66 9.53 3.33
CA VAL A 239 -1.39 9.67 2.59
C VAL A 239 -1.57 10.65 1.43
N MET A 240 -2.59 10.41 0.59
CA MET A 240 -2.82 11.27 -0.58
C MET A 240 -3.32 12.67 -0.19
N MET A 241 -4.01 12.81 0.94
CA MET A 241 -4.31 14.13 1.52
C MET A 241 -3.03 14.84 1.97
N ALA A 242 -2.12 14.13 2.66
CA ALA A 242 -0.85 14.70 3.12
C ALA A 242 0.04 15.15 1.93
N TYR A 243 0.10 14.37 0.86
CA TYR A 243 0.86 14.72 -0.34
C TYR A 243 0.16 15.80 -1.18
N GLY A 244 -1.16 15.73 -1.32
CA GLY A 244 -1.99 16.70 -2.02
C GLY A 244 -1.88 18.12 -1.45
N ARG A 245 -1.62 18.25 -0.15
CA ARG A 245 -1.41 19.54 0.52
C ARG A 245 -0.27 20.35 -0.10
N TYR A 246 0.74 19.69 -0.69
CA TYR A 246 1.89 20.34 -1.32
C TYR A 246 1.75 20.48 -2.84
N LEU A 247 0.61 20.06 -3.41
CA LEU A 247 0.37 20.08 -4.85
C LEU A 247 0.16 21.53 -5.32
N PRO A 248 0.90 22.04 -6.32
CA PRO A 248 0.69 23.36 -6.89
C PRO A 248 -0.73 23.54 -7.45
N ALA A 249 -1.28 24.75 -7.34
CA ALA A 249 -2.64 25.06 -7.78
C ALA A 249 -2.86 24.88 -9.30
N GLY A 250 -1.82 25.10 -10.11
CA GLY A 250 -1.88 24.99 -11.57
C GLY A 250 -1.85 23.58 -12.13
N LEU A 251 -1.62 22.55 -11.29
CA LEU A 251 -1.57 21.16 -11.75
C LEU A 251 -2.96 20.52 -11.77
N SER A 252 -3.28 19.82 -12.86
CA SER A 252 -4.51 19.04 -12.98
C SER A 252 -4.46 17.80 -12.08
N ILE A 253 -5.35 17.75 -11.08
CA ILE A 253 -5.47 16.58 -10.19
C ILE A 253 -5.85 15.33 -10.98
N GLY A 254 -6.83 15.43 -11.88
CA GLY A 254 -7.31 14.28 -12.65
C GLY A 254 -6.22 13.65 -13.52
N TYR A 255 -5.46 14.49 -14.26
CA TYR A 255 -4.36 13.99 -15.08
C TYR A 255 -3.26 13.37 -14.21
N THR A 256 -2.91 14.01 -13.09
CA THR A 256 -1.88 13.53 -12.16
C THR A 256 -2.29 12.19 -11.54
N ALA A 257 -3.53 12.08 -11.05
CA ALA A 257 -4.06 10.83 -10.49
C ALA A 257 -4.09 9.69 -11.52
N THR A 258 -4.46 9.99 -12.76
CA THR A 258 -4.44 9.00 -13.85
C THR A 258 -3.02 8.51 -14.13
N LEU A 259 -2.02 9.40 -14.16
CA LEU A 259 -0.63 9.00 -14.36
C LEU A 259 -0.12 8.11 -13.22
N VAL A 260 -0.45 8.42 -11.96
CA VAL A 260 -0.09 7.58 -10.82
C VAL A 260 -0.63 6.16 -11.00
N ILE A 261 -1.92 6.04 -11.35
CA ILE A 261 -2.58 4.75 -11.56
C ILE A 261 -1.96 3.97 -12.71
N ILE A 262 -1.66 4.63 -13.84
CA ILE A 262 -1.07 3.96 -15.00
C ILE A 262 0.33 3.42 -14.66
N VAL A 263 1.16 4.20 -13.97
CA VAL A 263 2.50 3.78 -13.59
C VAL A 263 2.45 2.64 -12.57
N ASP A 264 1.58 2.74 -11.56
CA ASP A 264 1.36 1.69 -10.56
C ASP A 264 0.92 0.36 -11.22
N LEU A 265 -0.05 0.42 -12.13
CA LEU A 265 -0.52 -0.72 -12.90
C LEU A 265 0.59 -1.36 -13.76
N LEU A 266 1.42 -0.54 -14.42
CA LEU A 266 2.55 -1.03 -15.21
C LEU A 266 3.55 -1.79 -14.32
N PHE A 267 3.91 -1.25 -13.16
CA PHE A 267 4.77 -1.96 -12.21
C PHE A 267 4.17 -3.31 -11.79
N SER A 268 2.88 -3.35 -11.46
CA SER A 268 2.20 -4.58 -11.05
C SER A 268 2.17 -5.63 -12.16
N ILE A 269 1.84 -5.24 -13.39
CA ILE A 269 1.81 -6.17 -14.54
C ILE A 269 3.21 -6.68 -14.89
N LEU A 270 4.20 -5.79 -14.98
CA LEU A 270 5.58 -6.17 -15.33
C LEU A 270 6.20 -7.05 -14.25
N SER A 271 5.91 -6.77 -12.98
CA SER A 271 6.32 -7.63 -11.88
C SER A 271 5.68 -9.03 -11.99
N GLY A 272 4.38 -9.07 -12.31
CA GLY A 272 3.67 -10.33 -12.51
C GLY A 272 4.25 -11.17 -13.62
N LEU A 273 4.51 -10.58 -14.77
CA LEU A 273 5.14 -11.26 -15.87
C LEU A 273 6.50 -11.81 -15.49
N SER A 274 7.30 -11.02 -14.77
CA SER A 274 8.64 -11.43 -14.35
C SER A 274 8.62 -12.58 -13.35
N VAL A 275 7.86 -12.44 -12.26
CA VAL A 275 7.81 -13.44 -11.19
C VAL A 275 7.20 -14.76 -11.68
N ASN A 276 6.06 -14.68 -12.40
CA ASN A 276 5.37 -15.88 -12.89
C ASN A 276 6.22 -16.65 -13.93
N ALA A 277 6.93 -15.94 -14.84
CA ALA A 277 7.79 -16.59 -15.82
C ALA A 277 8.95 -17.34 -15.15
N LEU A 278 9.59 -16.74 -14.15
CA LEU A 278 10.67 -17.37 -13.38
C LEU A 278 10.18 -18.56 -12.58
N MET A 279 8.98 -18.51 -12.00
CA MET A 279 8.37 -19.64 -11.29
C MET A 279 8.04 -20.77 -12.24
N LEU A 280 7.31 -20.49 -13.32
CA LEU A 280 6.88 -21.50 -14.30
C LEU A 280 8.06 -22.19 -15.00
N SER A 281 9.14 -21.45 -15.31
CA SER A 281 10.34 -22.03 -15.95
C SER A 281 11.11 -23.00 -15.04
N ASN A 282 10.88 -22.93 -13.74
CA ASN A 282 11.44 -23.86 -12.75
C ASN A 282 10.43 -24.93 -12.28
N GLY A 283 9.29 -25.06 -12.97
CA GLY A 283 8.28 -26.08 -12.68
C GLY A 283 7.36 -25.77 -11.50
N TYR A 284 7.38 -24.53 -10.99
CA TYR A 284 6.54 -24.11 -9.88
C TYR A 284 5.30 -23.38 -10.36
N GLN A 285 4.16 -23.72 -9.76
CA GLN A 285 2.92 -22.96 -9.97
C GLN A 285 2.95 -21.68 -9.11
N PRO A 286 2.50 -20.53 -9.62
CA PRO A 286 2.39 -19.31 -8.83
C PRO A 286 1.48 -19.52 -7.61
N GLY A 287 2.04 -19.36 -6.40
CA GLY A 287 1.35 -19.57 -5.13
C GLY A 287 0.64 -18.34 -4.60
N MET A 288 -0.28 -18.49 -3.64
CA MET A 288 -1.13 -17.43 -3.11
C MET A 288 -0.55 -16.64 -1.95
N ASP A 289 0.48 -17.17 -1.29
CA ASP A 289 1.02 -16.57 -0.07
C ASP A 289 2.19 -15.64 -0.38
N SER A 290 2.21 -14.45 0.22
CA SER A 290 3.34 -13.53 0.14
C SER A 290 4.62 -14.13 0.75
N GLN A 291 4.50 -15.05 1.70
CA GLN A 291 5.62 -15.77 2.30
C GLN A 291 6.26 -16.75 1.31
N PHE A 292 5.49 -17.29 0.35
CA PHE A 292 5.96 -18.17 -0.70
C PHE A 292 7.15 -17.57 -1.48
N ALA A 293 7.17 -16.28 -1.69
CA ALA A 293 8.29 -15.61 -2.35
C ALA A 293 9.60 -15.76 -1.55
N PHE A 294 9.55 -15.78 -0.22
CA PHE A 294 10.73 -15.96 0.62
C PHE A 294 11.20 -17.41 0.67
N HIS A 295 10.30 -18.38 0.46
CA HIS A 295 10.64 -19.80 0.38
C HIS A 295 11.24 -20.15 -0.98
N LEU A 296 10.64 -19.67 -2.07
CA LEU A 296 10.87 -20.22 -3.40
C LEU A 296 11.79 -19.36 -4.27
N MET A 297 11.67 -18.02 -4.21
CA MET A 297 12.48 -17.16 -5.07
C MET A 297 13.99 -17.34 -4.87
N PRO A 298 14.53 -17.54 -3.64
CA PRO A 298 15.94 -17.85 -3.45
C PRO A 298 16.36 -19.13 -4.19
N VAL A 299 15.50 -20.16 -4.17
CA VAL A 299 15.75 -21.45 -4.85
C VAL A 299 15.73 -21.28 -6.37
N ILE A 300 14.74 -20.56 -6.89
CA ILE A 300 14.63 -20.27 -8.32
C ILE A 300 15.87 -19.53 -8.81
N PHE A 301 16.30 -18.50 -8.10
CA PHE A 301 17.51 -17.76 -8.49
C PHE A 301 18.78 -18.62 -8.36
N ALA A 302 18.85 -19.56 -7.42
CA ALA A 302 20.01 -20.46 -7.29
C ALA A 302 20.26 -21.36 -8.52
N THR A 303 19.28 -21.51 -9.42
CA THR A 303 19.44 -22.24 -10.69
C THR A 303 20.26 -21.46 -11.74
N TYR A 304 20.43 -20.15 -11.55
CA TYR A 304 21.20 -19.29 -12.45
C TYR A 304 22.66 -19.18 -12.00
N SER A 305 23.59 -19.02 -12.95
CA SER A 305 25.03 -18.90 -12.67
C SER A 305 25.39 -17.70 -11.76
N GLN A 306 24.61 -16.63 -11.80
CA GLN A 306 24.74 -15.44 -10.94
C GLN A 306 23.54 -15.31 -9.98
N GLY A 307 22.96 -16.41 -9.56
CA GLY A 307 21.71 -16.46 -8.81
C GLY A 307 21.71 -15.66 -7.51
N SER A 308 22.83 -15.62 -6.79
CA SER A 308 22.98 -14.81 -5.58
C SER A 308 22.78 -13.31 -5.85
N ILE A 309 23.29 -12.80 -6.97
CA ILE A 309 23.14 -11.40 -7.36
C ILE A 309 21.68 -11.11 -7.75
N PHE A 310 21.07 -11.95 -8.59
CA PHE A 310 19.68 -11.76 -9.00
C PHE A 310 18.71 -11.86 -7.82
N SER A 311 18.94 -12.80 -6.91
CA SER A 311 18.18 -12.91 -5.65
C SER A 311 18.35 -11.64 -4.80
N ALA A 312 19.57 -11.13 -4.64
CA ALA A 312 19.81 -9.89 -3.90
C ALA A 312 19.10 -8.68 -4.53
N LEU A 313 19.13 -8.54 -5.86
CA LEU A 313 18.45 -7.46 -6.60
C LEU A 313 16.94 -7.56 -6.47
N PHE A 314 16.37 -8.76 -6.51
CA PHE A 314 14.95 -9.00 -6.30
C PHE A 314 14.51 -8.58 -4.89
N PHE A 315 15.17 -9.04 -3.84
CA PHE A 315 14.82 -8.68 -2.47
C PHE A 315 15.15 -7.22 -2.16
N LEU A 316 16.14 -6.61 -2.83
CA LEU A 316 16.38 -5.19 -2.78
C LEU A 316 15.19 -4.42 -3.38
N LEU A 317 14.67 -4.84 -4.54
CA LEU A 317 13.46 -4.25 -5.14
C LEU A 317 12.29 -4.26 -4.15
N LEU A 318 12.05 -5.40 -3.48
CA LEU A 318 11.01 -5.52 -2.46
C LEU A 318 11.26 -4.59 -1.26
N THR A 319 12.51 -4.50 -0.80
CA THR A 319 12.89 -3.60 0.30
C THR A 319 12.66 -2.14 -0.07
N LEU A 320 12.99 -1.72 -1.29
CA LEU A 320 12.77 -0.36 -1.78
C LEU A 320 11.28 -0.05 -1.91
N ALA A 321 10.46 -0.98 -2.41
CA ALA A 321 9.01 -0.84 -2.45
C ALA A 321 8.41 -0.66 -1.05
N ALA A 322 8.87 -1.47 -0.10
CA ALA A 322 8.47 -1.34 1.29
C ALA A 322 8.88 0.01 1.89
N LEU A 323 10.09 0.48 1.57
CA LEU A 323 10.62 1.74 2.10
C LEU A 323 9.85 2.96 1.57
N THR A 324 9.58 3.03 0.27
CA THR A 324 8.85 4.14 -0.34
C THR A 324 7.41 4.25 0.18
N SER A 325 6.71 3.12 0.33
CA SER A 325 5.37 3.07 0.93
C SER A 325 5.39 3.48 2.40
N SER A 326 6.37 2.99 3.19
CA SER A 326 6.49 3.35 4.61
C SER A 326 6.78 4.84 4.82
N ILE A 327 7.61 5.45 3.96
CA ILE A 327 7.86 6.91 3.98
C ILE A 327 6.55 7.66 3.82
N ALA A 328 5.69 7.22 2.90
CA ALA A 328 4.41 7.85 2.63
C ALA A 328 3.42 7.72 3.81
N LEU A 329 3.34 6.55 4.43
CA LEU A 329 2.47 6.29 5.58
C LEU A 329 2.81 7.16 6.80
N LEU A 330 4.09 7.52 6.98
CA LEU A 330 4.52 8.35 8.12
C LEU A 330 4.25 9.84 7.93
N GLU A 331 4.09 10.36 6.71
CA GLU A 331 4.02 11.80 6.47
C GLU A 331 2.82 12.46 7.17
N ALA A 332 1.63 11.87 7.09
CA ALA A 332 0.43 12.40 7.74
C ALA A 332 0.57 12.43 9.28
N PRO A 333 0.94 11.33 9.98
CA PRO A 333 1.20 11.33 11.41
C PRO A 333 2.31 12.31 11.85
N VAL A 334 3.43 12.37 11.12
CA VAL A 334 4.55 13.29 11.43
C VAL A 334 4.07 14.73 11.41
N THR A 335 3.39 15.15 10.34
CA THR A 335 2.90 16.52 10.22
C THR A 335 1.84 16.88 11.24
N TYR A 336 1.03 15.92 11.66
CA TYR A 336 0.08 16.11 12.75
C TYR A 336 0.77 16.35 14.10
N LEU A 337 1.77 15.52 14.48
CA LEU A 337 2.51 15.71 15.71
C LEU A 337 3.27 17.03 15.73
N GLN A 338 3.91 17.41 14.63
CA GLN A 338 4.56 18.71 14.50
C GLN A 338 3.59 19.87 14.80
N ARG A 339 2.38 19.82 14.22
CA ARG A 339 1.37 20.85 14.41
C ARG A 339 0.72 20.80 15.80
N LYS A 340 0.32 19.61 16.28
CA LYS A 340 -0.48 19.46 17.50
C LYS A 340 0.35 19.64 18.76
N LEU A 341 1.59 19.15 18.74
CA LEU A 341 2.49 19.14 19.93
C LEU A 341 3.67 20.11 19.76
N GLY A 342 3.77 20.87 18.66
CA GLY A 342 4.87 21.79 18.42
C GLY A 342 6.23 21.10 18.26
N MET A 343 6.25 19.80 17.96
CA MET A 343 7.49 19.02 17.86
C MET A 343 8.27 19.37 16.60
N SER A 344 9.61 19.32 16.69
CA SER A 344 10.45 19.29 15.48
C SER A 344 10.17 18.01 14.67
N ARG A 345 10.42 18.03 13.35
CA ARG A 345 10.21 16.88 12.47
C ARG A 345 11.00 15.65 12.96
N LEU A 346 12.25 15.84 13.37
CA LEU A 346 13.08 14.78 13.95
C LEU A 346 12.41 14.15 15.16
N LYS A 347 11.97 14.96 16.15
CA LYS A 347 11.31 14.44 17.36
C LYS A 347 10.02 13.69 17.02
N ALA A 348 9.17 14.25 16.14
CA ALA A 348 7.93 13.61 15.74
C ALA A 348 8.17 12.26 15.03
N THR A 349 9.16 12.20 14.15
CA THR A 349 9.51 10.97 13.42
C THR A 349 10.09 9.90 14.35
N VAL A 350 10.97 10.28 15.27
CA VAL A 350 11.55 9.34 16.26
C VAL A 350 10.45 8.79 17.17
N TRP A 351 9.54 9.61 17.70
CA TRP A 351 8.44 9.14 18.54
C TRP A 351 7.52 8.16 17.81
N LEU A 352 7.19 8.45 16.54
CA LEU A 352 6.41 7.53 15.72
C LEU A 352 7.19 6.25 15.41
N GLY A 353 8.47 6.36 15.11
CA GLY A 353 9.35 5.22 14.90
C GLY A 353 9.43 4.30 16.12
N CYS A 354 9.57 4.86 17.32
CA CYS A 354 9.53 4.09 18.57
C CYS A 354 8.18 3.39 18.77
N GLY A 355 7.07 4.08 18.49
CA GLY A 355 5.73 3.46 18.57
C GLY A 355 5.54 2.33 17.57
N ILE A 356 5.99 2.51 16.31
CA ILE A 356 5.97 1.47 15.27
C ILE A 356 6.84 0.29 15.68
N TRP A 357 8.02 0.56 16.25
CA TRP A 357 8.93 -0.46 16.72
C TRP A 357 8.31 -1.30 17.84
N LEU A 358 7.70 -0.68 18.84
CA LEU A 358 7.03 -1.38 19.93
C LEU A 358 5.88 -2.28 19.45
N ILE A 359 5.01 -1.78 18.57
CA ILE A 359 3.91 -2.58 18.00
C ILE A 359 4.47 -3.68 17.10
N GLY A 360 5.51 -3.39 16.32
CA GLY A 360 6.19 -4.38 15.49
C GLY A 360 6.83 -5.51 16.29
N LEU A 361 7.34 -5.25 17.50
CA LEU A 361 7.76 -6.32 18.42
C LEU A 361 6.58 -7.23 18.79
N GLY A 362 5.38 -6.68 19.00
CA GLY A 362 4.17 -7.51 19.20
C GLY A 362 3.86 -8.42 18.02
N VAL A 363 4.05 -7.92 16.78
CA VAL A 363 3.90 -8.75 15.55
C VAL A 363 4.96 -9.84 15.49
N ILE A 364 6.20 -9.54 15.86
CA ILE A 364 7.30 -10.52 15.93
C ILE A 364 7.01 -11.60 16.96
N LEU A 365 6.57 -11.20 18.15
CA LEU A 365 6.23 -12.15 19.22
C LEU A 365 5.03 -13.02 18.86
N ALA A 366 4.06 -12.50 18.11
CA ALA A 366 2.93 -13.29 17.62
C ALA A 366 3.35 -14.41 16.68
N ASN A 367 4.40 -14.20 15.89
CA ASN A 367 4.93 -15.23 14.97
C ASN A 367 5.90 -16.20 15.67
N SER A 368 6.39 -15.87 16.85
CA SER A 368 7.40 -16.67 17.57
C SER A 368 6.87 -17.22 18.90
N VAL A 369 6.88 -16.40 19.95
CA VAL A 369 6.59 -16.81 21.34
C VAL A 369 5.09 -17.05 21.57
N TRP A 370 4.22 -16.22 20.97
CA TRP A 370 2.76 -16.28 21.14
C TRP A 370 2.08 -17.11 20.02
N ASN A 371 2.85 -17.88 19.28
CA ASN A 371 2.32 -18.70 18.19
C ASN A 371 1.38 -19.77 18.76
N GLY A 372 0.10 -19.72 18.36
CA GLY A 372 -0.96 -20.59 18.86
C GLY A 372 -1.94 -19.93 19.85
N ASP A 373 -1.58 -18.80 20.45
CA ASP A 373 -2.48 -18.03 21.33
C ASP A 373 -3.30 -17.04 20.48
N GLY A 374 -4.51 -17.43 20.12
CA GLY A 374 -5.38 -16.64 19.27
C GLY A 374 -6.44 -15.87 20.06
N PHE A 375 -6.71 -14.63 19.61
CA PHE A 375 -7.82 -13.80 20.09
C PHE A 375 -9.06 -14.02 19.22
N SER A 376 -10.23 -14.16 19.86
CA SER A 376 -11.51 -14.28 19.15
C SER A 376 -12.44 -13.15 19.55
N LEU A 377 -12.98 -12.43 18.57
CA LEU A 377 -13.97 -11.37 18.77
C LEU A 377 -15.26 -11.73 18.01
N ALA A 378 -16.37 -11.79 18.73
CA ALA A 378 -17.69 -11.99 18.13
C ALA A 378 -18.62 -10.85 18.52
N LEU A 379 -19.48 -10.44 17.58
CA LEU A 379 -20.64 -9.58 17.84
C LEU A 379 -21.87 -10.48 17.94
N PHE A 380 -22.64 -10.31 18.98
CA PHE A 380 -23.89 -11.03 19.18
C PHE A 380 -25.06 -10.19 18.69
N PHE A 381 -25.84 -10.72 17.76
CA PHE A 381 -27.12 -10.16 17.30
C PHE A 381 -28.24 -11.11 17.71
N GLY A 382 -28.76 -10.95 18.92
CA GLY A 382 -29.66 -11.91 19.54
C GLY A 382 -28.92 -13.22 19.86
N ASP A 383 -29.44 -14.34 19.35
CA ASP A 383 -28.83 -15.68 19.54
C ASP A 383 -27.75 -16.02 18.49
N GLU A 384 -27.58 -15.19 17.46
CA GLU A 384 -26.57 -15.37 16.43
C GLU A 384 -25.29 -14.61 16.76
N ALA A 385 -24.13 -15.31 16.67
CA ALA A 385 -22.81 -14.73 16.85
C ALA A 385 -22.09 -14.57 15.50
N VAL A 386 -21.90 -13.33 15.08
CA VAL A 386 -21.02 -13.01 13.95
C VAL A 386 -19.59 -12.90 14.48
N ARG A 387 -18.75 -13.89 14.13
CA ARG A 387 -17.35 -13.88 14.51
C ARG A 387 -16.57 -12.95 13.60
N LEU A 388 -16.15 -11.82 14.13
CA LEU A 388 -15.32 -10.83 13.41
C LEU A 388 -13.87 -11.28 13.27
N VAL A 389 -13.38 -11.94 14.32
CA VAL A 389 -12.01 -12.44 14.42
C VAL A 389 -12.08 -13.79 15.14
N ASN A 390 -11.48 -14.82 14.59
CA ASN A 390 -11.52 -16.17 15.16
C ASN A 390 -10.11 -16.74 15.27
N ASN A 391 -9.66 -16.96 16.50
CA ASN A 391 -8.32 -17.49 16.81
C ASN A 391 -7.19 -16.76 16.05
N ALA A 392 -7.28 -15.43 15.97
CA ALA A 392 -6.34 -14.61 15.22
C ALA A 392 -5.18 -14.18 16.11
N GLY A 393 -3.97 -14.25 15.56
CA GLY A 393 -2.79 -13.72 16.19
C GLY A 393 -2.83 -12.18 16.28
N PHE A 394 -1.91 -11.60 17.02
CA PHE A 394 -1.81 -10.14 17.17
C PHE A 394 -1.67 -9.42 15.82
N HIS A 395 -0.94 -10.02 14.88
CA HIS A 395 -0.79 -9.49 13.52
C HIS A 395 -2.13 -9.40 12.79
N ASP A 396 -2.96 -10.45 12.86
CA ASP A 396 -4.26 -10.51 12.18
C ASP A 396 -5.23 -9.48 12.74
N VAL A 397 -5.23 -9.30 14.07
CA VAL A 397 -6.03 -8.26 14.74
C VAL A 397 -5.60 -6.86 14.27
N LEU A 398 -4.30 -6.62 14.14
CA LEU A 398 -3.75 -5.35 13.63
C LEU A 398 -4.22 -5.08 12.19
N ILE A 399 -4.13 -6.08 11.31
CA ILE A 399 -4.59 -5.98 9.92
C ILE A 399 -6.10 -5.78 9.88
N PHE A 400 -6.87 -6.53 10.68
CA PHE A 400 -8.32 -6.35 10.74
C PHE A 400 -8.69 -4.91 11.13
N VAL A 401 -8.15 -4.40 12.24
CA VAL A 401 -8.46 -3.04 12.70
C VAL A 401 -8.02 -1.98 11.71
N SER A 402 -6.82 -2.09 11.16
CA SER A 402 -6.26 -1.05 10.29
C SER A 402 -6.84 -1.10 8.87
N SER A 403 -6.83 -2.27 8.24
CA SER A 403 -7.15 -2.42 6.81
C SER A 403 -8.62 -2.78 6.57
N HIS A 404 -9.22 -3.66 7.39
CA HIS A 404 -10.61 -4.06 7.16
C HIS A 404 -11.63 -3.14 7.84
N LEU A 405 -11.24 -2.46 8.94
CA LEU A 405 -12.13 -1.55 9.65
C LEU A 405 -11.81 -0.08 9.33
N LEU A 406 -10.69 0.46 9.80
CA LEU A 406 -10.43 1.90 9.74
C LEU A 406 -10.32 2.43 8.31
N GLN A 407 -9.53 1.77 7.46
CA GLN A 407 -9.23 2.25 6.12
C GLN A 407 -10.48 2.41 5.23
N PRO A 408 -11.37 1.40 5.07
CA PRO A 408 -12.57 1.57 4.26
C PRO A 408 -13.61 2.51 4.89
N PHE A 409 -13.71 2.57 6.23
CA PHE A 409 -14.56 3.56 6.88
C PHE A 409 -14.09 4.99 6.61
N VAL A 410 -12.78 5.25 6.70
CA VAL A 410 -12.22 6.56 6.34
C VAL A 410 -12.54 6.93 4.90
N ALA A 411 -12.34 6.01 3.97
CA ALA A 411 -12.64 6.24 2.55
C ALA A 411 -14.12 6.54 2.31
N LEU A 412 -15.02 5.81 2.96
CA LEU A 412 -16.46 6.07 2.93
C LEU A 412 -16.78 7.49 3.42
N PHE A 413 -16.27 7.87 4.60
CA PHE A 413 -16.52 9.20 5.15
C PHE A 413 -15.89 10.32 4.32
N ILE A 414 -14.73 10.10 3.69
CA ILE A 414 -14.16 11.06 2.73
C ILE A 414 -15.13 11.28 1.56
N CYS A 415 -15.71 10.23 0.99
CA CYS A 415 -16.72 10.35 -0.07
C CYS A 415 -17.95 11.14 0.41
N LEU A 416 -18.47 10.84 1.60
CA LEU A 416 -19.60 11.54 2.17
C LEU A 416 -19.30 13.03 2.39
N LEU A 417 -18.12 13.37 2.92
CA LEU A 417 -17.71 14.76 3.10
C LEU A 417 -17.64 15.52 1.75
N VAL A 418 -16.97 14.90 0.78
CA VAL A 418 -16.74 15.53 -0.54
C VAL A 418 -18.04 15.70 -1.31
N ALA A 419 -18.92 14.71 -1.29
CA ALA A 419 -20.12 14.70 -2.12
C ALA A 419 -21.32 15.42 -1.50
N TRP A 420 -21.38 15.52 -0.16
CA TRP A 420 -22.57 16.00 0.56
C TRP A 420 -22.30 17.26 1.39
N THR A 421 -21.06 17.55 1.76
CA THR A 421 -20.72 18.70 2.60
C THR A 421 -20.05 19.81 1.80
N ILE A 422 -19.11 19.48 0.89
CA ILE A 422 -18.40 20.47 0.10
C ILE A 422 -19.29 20.91 -1.08
N PRO A 423 -19.50 22.24 -1.30
CA PRO A 423 -20.25 22.71 -2.45
C PRO A 423 -19.65 22.23 -3.78
N ARG A 424 -20.50 21.76 -4.71
CA ARG A 424 -20.07 21.20 -6.01
C ARG A 424 -19.18 22.17 -6.81
N GLU A 425 -19.46 23.46 -6.74
CA GLU A 425 -18.70 24.51 -7.44
C GLU A 425 -17.25 24.61 -6.92
N VAL A 426 -17.03 24.36 -5.62
CA VAL A 426 -15.68 24.33 -5.03
C VAL A 426 -14.91 23.12 -5.57
N SER A 427 -15.52 21.96 -5.56
CA SER A 427 -14.91 20.72 -6.11
C SER A 427 -14.64 20.86 -7.61
N TYR A 428 -15.58 21.45 -8.37
CA TYR A 428 -15.42 21.68 -9.81
C TYR A 428 -14.23 22.59 -10.13
N ARG A 429 -14.10 23.70 -9.41
CA ARG A 429 -12.98 24.65 -9.56
C ARG A 429 -11.65 24.01 -9.18
N GLU A 430 -11.64 23.29 -8.07
CA GLU A 430 -10.41 22.69 -7.54
C GLU A 430 -9.89 21.54 -8.42
N LEU A 431 -10.78 20.70 -8.93
CA LEU A 431 -10.43 19.61 -9.84
C LEU A 431 -10.07 20.07 -11.25
N ALA A 432 -10.52 21.28 -11.63
CA ALA A 432 -10.24 21.91 -12.92
C ALA A 432 -10.48 21.00 -14.13
N PHE A 433 -11.64 20.32 -14.17
CA PHE A 433 -12.03 19.51 -15.31
C PHE A 433 -12.22 20.38 -16.57
N SER A 434 -11.64 19.97 -17.68
CA SER A 434 -11.78 20.64 -18.98
C SER A 434 -13.21 20.65 -19.54
N ARG A 435 -14.03 19.67 -19.13
CA ARG A 435 -15.42 19.51 -19.57
C ARG A 435 -16.33 19.18 -18.40
N ARG A 436 -17.47 19.84 -18.31
CA ARG A 436 -18.42 19.71 -17.19
C ARG A 436 -18.98 18.30 -17.04
N TYR A 437 -19.21 17.56 -18.13
CA TYR A 437 -19.70 16.18 -18.04
C TYR A 437 -18.75 15.22 -17.30
N ARG A 438 -17.42 15.44 -17.41
CA ARG A 438 -16.43 14.64 -16.68
C ARG A 438 -16.52 14.89 -15.18
N PHE A 439 -16.76 16.12 -14.77
CA PHE A 439 -17.01 16.46 -13.38
C PHE A 439 -18.31 15.83 -12.88
N GLU A 440 -19.40 15.89 -13.68
CA GLU A 440 -20.67 15.28 -13.31
C GLU A 440 -20.54 13.76 -13.13
N LEU A 441 -19.82 13.07 -14.01
CA LEU A 441 -19.52 11.66 -13.87
C LEU A 441 -18.71 11.39 -12.59
N TRP A 442 -17.63 12.13 -12.35
CA TRP A 442 -16.83 12.02 -11.13
C TRP A 442 -17.68 12.23 -9.88
N ASN A 443 -18.49 13.29 -9.87
CA ASN A 443 -19.36 13.61 -8.74
C ASN A 443 -20.44 12.52 -8.52
N TYR A 444 -20.99 11.95 -9.58
CA TYR A 444 -21.93 10.84 -9.50
C TYR A 444 -21.28 9.60 -8.88
N LEU A 445 -20.07 9.25 -9.32
CA LEU A 445 -19.30 8.13 -8.77
C LEU A 445 -19.03 8.33 -7.28
N VAL A 446 -18.47 9.48 -6.87
CA VAL A 446 -18.13 9.77 -5.48
C VAL A 446 -19.37 9.85 -4.59
N ARG A 447 -20.50 10.30 -5.13
CA ARG A 447 -21.72 10.53 -4.37
C ARG A 447 -22.54 9.27 -4.13
N TYR A 448 -22.61 8.36 -5.11
CA TYR A 448 -23.52 7.23 -5.08
C TYR A 448 -22.81 5.88 -5.21
N ILE A 449 -21.94 5.72 -6.17
CA ILE A 449 -21.34 4.41 -6.47
C ILE A 449 -20.29 4.02 -5.43
N ILE A 450 -19.34 4.91 -5.17
CA ILE A 450 -18.22 4.58 -4.27
C ILE A 450 -18.70 4.30 -2.84
N PRO A 451 -19.63 5.05 -2.22
CA PRO A 451 -20.17 4.70 -0.91
C PRO A 451 -20.75 3.29 -0.85
N VAL A 452 -21.47 2.85 -1.88
CA VAL A 452 -22.02 1.48 -1.96
C VAL A 452 -20.88 0.46 -2.06
N LEU A 453 -19.89 0.69 -2.93
CA LEU A 453 -18.73 -0.19 -3.07
C LEU A 453 -17.91 -0.26 -1.75
N MET A 454 -17.79 0.86 -1.03
CA MET A 454 -17.14 0.86 0.29
C MET A 454 -17.91 0.05 1.32
N LEU A 455 -19.25 0.10 1.33
CA LEU A 455 -20.06 -0.74 2.19
C LEU A 455 -19.87 -2.23 1.88
N VAL A 456 -19.79 -2.60 0.60
CA VAL A 456 -19.47 -3.98 0.18
C VAL A 456 -18.10 -4.41 0.73
N ILE A 457 -17.05 -3.57 0.60
CA ILE A 457 -15.72 -3.87 1.16
C ILE A 457 -15.78 -4.03 2.69
N ILE A 458 -16.54 -3.18 3.38
CA ILE A 458 -16.71 -3.23 4.84
C ILE A 458 -17.39 -4.54 5.23
N LEU A 459 -18.52 -4.89 4.60
CA LEU A 459 -19.27 -6.12 4.89
C LEU A 459 -18.42 -7.37 4.63
N ALA A 460 -17.64 -7.37 3.55
CA ALA A 460 -16.67 -8.42 3.26
C ALA A 460 -15.54 -8.51 4.32
N GLY A 461 -15.06 -7.36 4.80
CA GLY A 461 -14.07 -7.31 5.87
C GLY A 461 -14.57 -7.89 7.19
N PHE A 462 -15.88 -7.84 7.42
CA PHE A 462 -16.55 -8.48 8.57
C PHE A 462 -16.95 -9.93 8.32
N GLY A 463 -16.67 -10.49 7.13
CA GLY A 463 -17.05 -11.86 6.78
C GLY A 463 -18.56 -12.08 6.65
N ILE A 464 -19.34 -11.02 6.36
CA ILE A 464 -20.80 -11.09 6.18
C ILE A 464 -21.14 -11.54 4.77
N ILE A 465 -20.28 -11.20 3.80
CA ILE A 465 -20.40 -11.58 2.38
C ILE A 465 -19.10 -12.17 1.86
#